data_3bd80de1108936924d758e8907d164df
#
_entry.id   3bd80de1108936924d758e8907d164df
#
_cell.length_a   1.000
_cell.length_b   1.000
_cell.length_c   1.000
_cell.angle_alpha   90.00
_cell.angle_beta   90.00
_cell.angle_gamma   90.00
#
_symmetry.space_group_name_H-M   'P 1'
#
loop_
_entity.id
_entity.type
_entity.pdbx_description
1 polymer ?
#
loop_
_entity_poly.entity_id
_entity_poly.type
_entity_poly.pdbx_seq_one_letter_code
_entity_poly.pdbx_strand_id
1 'polypeptide(L)'
;MGPITYALCKKPVIGLVLFASSACAFPPLFHDEALPLQQAQAGFVKEFRAPVSKTYFLELRFHFPTAQAKDDDMVVGSRHEVDCKRDGAEQAGAGRPIPIHVLVREKRSGTLMLDKVVDTLCISDGTSLVKQRRAARLELARGDYIAEIRNLESQSGLDGVRTTVSLFSGMRK
;
A
#
# COMPACT_ATOMS: atom_id res chain seq x y z
N MET A 1 -16.78 -10.98 -7.70
CA MET A 1 -16.81 -12.05 -6.67
C MET A 1 -17.92 -11.71 -5.68
N GLY A 2 -18.88 -12.62 -5.47
CA GLY A 2 -20.08 -12.35 -4.70
C GLY A 2 -19.90 -12.50 -3.17
N PRO A 3 -20.88 -12.06 -2.37
CA PRO A 3 -20.81 -12.09 -0.91
C PRO A 3 -20.66 -13.50 -0.30
N ILE A 4 -20.92 -14.55 -1.07
CA ILE A 4 -20.83 -15.95 -0.64
C ILE A 4 -19.37 -16.37 -0.37
N THR A 5 -18.41 -15.85 -1.14
CA THR A 5 -16.98 -16.19 -1.00
C THR A 5 -16.39 -15.72 0.34
N TYR A 6 -16.89 -14.61 0.88
CA TYR A 6 -16.42 -14.06 2.16
C TYR A 6 -17.03 -14.79 3.38
N ALA A 7 -18.20 -15.38 3.22
CA ALA A 7 -18.85 -16.14 4.31
C ALA A 7 -18.14 -17.47 4.60
N LEU A 8 -17.56 -18.11 3.57
CA LEU A 8 -16.83 -19.37 3.71
C LEU A 8 -15.52 -19.24 4.50
N CYS A 9 -14.89 -18.06 4.48
CA CYS A 9 -13.66 -17.83 5.25
C CYS A 9 -13.91 -17.63 6.76
N LYS A 10 -15.15 -17.38 7.18
CA LYS A 10 -15.52 -17.15 8.60
C LYS A 10 -15.94 -18.39 9.38
N LYS A 11 -16.33 -19.49 8.68
CA LYS A 11 -16.75 -20.74 9.34
C LYS A 11 -16.05 -21.91 8.65
N PRO A 12 -15.11 -22.59 9.30
CA PRO A 12 -14.55 -23.83 8.75
C PRO A 12 -15.63 -24.91 8.81
N VAL A 13 -16.27 -25.19 7.68
CA VAL A 13 -17.06 -26.39 7.52
C VAL A 13 -16.07 -27.51 7.19
N ILE A 14 -15.82 -28.35 8.16
CA ILE A 14 -14.98 -29.54 8.06
C ILE A 14 -15.60 -30.48 7.02
N GLY A 15 -15.01 -30.57 5.85
CA GLY A 15 -15.43 -31.55 4.83
C GLY A 15 -15.10 -31.25 3.37
N LEU A 16 -14.68 -30.02 3.02
CA LEU A 16 -14.34 -29.69 1.63
C LEU A 16 -13.01 -28.91 1.54
N VAL A 17 -11.99 -29.36 2.28
CA VAL A 17 -10.81 -28.58 2.65
C VAL A 17 -9.75 -28.49 1.54
N LEU A 18 -9.81 -29.26 0.47
CA LEU A 18 -8.71 -29.34 -0.49
C LEU A 18 -8.74 -28.29 -1.64
N PHE A 19 -9.84 -27.56 -1.80
CA PHE A 19 -9.94 -26.50 -2.82
C PHE A 19 -10.17 -25.08 -2.27
N ALA A 20 -10.30 -24.92 -0.96
CA ALA A 20 -10.66 -23.64 -0.34
C ALA A 20 -9.47 -22.79 0.13
N SER A 21 -8.26 -23.33 0.13
CA SER A 21 -7.09 -22.59 0.67
C SER A 21 -6.66 -21.40 -0.17
N SER A 22 -7.01 -21.35 -1.46
CA SER A 22 -6.79 -20.18 -2.33
C SER A 22 -7.91 -19.14 -2.25
N ALA A 23 -9.06 -19.48 -1.70
CA ALA A 23 -10.25 -18.61 -1.66
C ALA A 23 -10.21 -17.56 -0.54
N CYS A 24 -9.29 -17.70 0.43
CA CYS A 24 -9.15 -16.77 1.55
C CYS A 24 -8.19 -15.59 1.27
N ALA A 25 -7.56 -15.54 0.11
CA ALA A 25 -6.81 -14.36 -0.32
C ALA A 25 -7.81 -13.25 -0.67
N PHE A 26 -7.92 -12.26 0.19
CA PHE A 26 -8.70 -11.07 -0.11
C PHE A 26 -8.00 -10.28 -1.22
N PRO A 27 -8.66 -10.03 -2.36
CA PRO A 27 -8.08 -9.20 -3.40
C PRO A 27 -7.80 -7.80 -2.84
N PRO A 28 -6.82 -7.08 -3.38
CA PRO A 28 -6.61 -5.69 -3.03
C PRO A 28 -7.90 -4.90 -3.28
N LEU A 29 -8.17 -3.90 -2.42
CA LEU A 29 -9.33 -3.02 -2.56
C LEU A 29 -9.18 -2.11 -3.77
N PHE A 30 -7.96 -1.69 -4.04
CA PHE A 30 -7.48 -1.16 -5.33
C PHE A 30 -6.00 -1.52 -5.50
N HIS A 31 -5.55 -1.57 -6.74
CA HIS A 31 -4.22 -2.05 -7.08
C HIS A 31 -3.61 -1.23 -8.19
N ASP A 32 -2.32 -0.85 -8.00
CA ASP A 32 -1.49 -0.17 -8.98
C ASP A 32 -2.09 1.13 -9.57
N GLU A 33 -2.80 1.91 -8.73
CA GLU A 33 -3.21 3.27 -9.11
C GLU A 33 -1.97 4.15 -9.29
N ALA A 34 -1.85 4.80 -10.43
CA ALA A 34 -0.66 5.59 -10.76
C ALA A 34 -0.52 6.81 -9.85
N LEU A 35 0.68 7.01 -9.31
CA LEU A 35 1.05 8.20 -8.55
C LEU A 35 2.43 8.69 -9.03
N PRO A 36 2.49 9.57 -10.06
CA PRO A 36 3.76 10.04 -10.62
C PRO A 36 4.47 10.97 -9.63
N LEU A 37 5.50 10.44 -8.96
CA LEU A 37 6.24 11.17 -7.92
C LEU A 37 7.15 12.26 -8.49
N GLN A 38 7.46 12.25 -9.78
CA GLN A 38 8.22 13.30 -10.46
C GLN A 38 7.43 14.62 -10.57
N GLN A 39 6.13 14.59 -10.33
CA GLN A 39 5.25 15.76 -10.40
C GLN A 39 4.73 16.09 -9.00
N ALA A 40 5.07 17.28 -8.50
CA ALA A 40 4.48 17.78 -7.27
C ALA A 40 2.95 17.94 -7.46
N GLN A 41 2.20 17.69 -6.39
CA GLN A 41 0.72 17.74 -6.37
C GLN A 41 0.01 16.72 -7.28
N ALA A 42 0.74 15.82 -7.96
CA ALA A 42 0.11 14.69 -8.63
C ALA A 42 -0.62 13.81 -7.62
N GLY A 43 -1.80 13.34 -7.99
CA GLY A 43 -2.61 12.52 -7.10
C GLY A 43 -3.80 11.90 -7.81
N PHE A 44 -4.58 11.16 -7.06
CA PHE A 44 -5.82 10.55 -7.53
C PHE A 44 -6.86 10.47 -6.42
N VAL A 45 -8.10 10.34 -6.83
CA VAL A 45 -9.24 10.03 -5.96
C VAL A 45 -9.80 8.67 -6.37
N LYS A 46 -9.98 7.78 -5.42
CA LYS A 46 -10.49 6.42 -5.66
C LYS A 46 -11.59 6.05 -4.70
N GLU A 47 -12.72 5.63 -5.25
CA GLU A 47 -13.76 4.96 -4.47
C GLU A 47 -13.46 3.48 -4.36
N PHE A 48 -13.67 2.92 -3.16
CA PHE A 48 -13.44 1.51 -2.91
C PHE A 48 -14.40 0.98 -1.85
N ARG A 49 -14.54 -0.34 -1.78
CA ARG A 49 -15.36 -1.02 -0.79
C ARG A 49 -14.52 -1.94 0.08
N ALA A 50 -14.56 -1.74 1.39
CA ALA A 50 -14.05 -2.67 2.38
C ALA A 50 -15.10 -3.78 2.61
N PRO A 51 -14.85 -5.03 2.18
CA PRO A 51 -15.85 -6.09 2.27
C PRO A 51 -16.04 -6.64 3.67
N VAL A 52 -15.05 -6.44 4.54
CA VAL A 52 -15.03 -6.88 5.95
C VAL A 52 -14.34 -5.85 6.82
N SER A 53 -14.71 -5.83 8.11
CA SER A 53 -14.01 -5.01 9.11
C SER A 53 -12.65 -5.62 9.43
N LYS A 54 -11.58 -4.88 9.12
CA LYS A 54 -10.21 -5.38 9.19
C LYS A 54 -9.18 -4.25 9.09
N THR A 55 -7.92 -4.59 9.40
CA THR A 55 -6.76 -3.76 9.06
C THR A 55 -6.43 -3.89 7.57
N TYR A 56 -6.25 -2.74 6.93
CA TYR A 56 -5.78 -2.60 5.56
C TYR A 56 -4.48 -1.79 5.52
N PHE A 57 -3.62 -2.07 4.53
CA PHE A 57 -2.35 -1.40 4.37
C PHE A 57 -2.31 -0.68 3.03
N LEU A 58 -2.03 0.61 3.09
CA LEU A 58 -1.76 1.43 1.93
C LEU A 58 -0.26 1.39 1.67
N GLU A 59 0.12 0.95 0.48
CA GLU A 59 1.53 0.85 0.08
C GLU A 59 1.82 1.62 -1.20
N LEU A 60 2.92 2.35 -1.15
CA LEU A 60 3.56 2.97 -2.29
C LEU A 60 4.51 1.96 -2.91
N ARG A 61 4.36 1.69 -4.22
CA ARG A 61 5.10 0.67 -4.95
C ARG A 61 5.93 1.32 -6.05
N PHE A 62 7.20 0.93 -6.11
CA PHE A 62 8.20 1.41 -7.06
C PHE A 62 8.58 0.26 -7.98
N HIS A 63 8.20 0.36 -9.26
CA HIS A 63 8.46 -0.64 -10.28
C HIS A 63 9.68 -0.22 -11.09
N PHE A 64 10.77 -0.92 -10.92
CA PHE A 64 12.04 -0.65 -11.61
C PHE A 64 12.08 -1.36 -12.96
N PRO A 65 12.70 -0.77 -13.98
CA PRO A 65 12.81 -1.38 -15.30
C PRO A 65 13.72 -2.62 -15.32
N THR A 66 14.71 -2.68 -14.42
CA THR A 66 15.65 -3.81 -14.30
C THR A 66 16.01 -4.06 -12.84
N ALA A 67 16.51 -5.26 -12.53
CA ALA A 67 17.02 -5.59 -11.20
C ALA A 67 18.22 -4.69 -10.84
N GLN A 68 19.11 -4.40 -11.78
CA GLN A 68 20.24 -3.51 -11.57
C GLN A 68 19.79 -2.10 -11.17
N ALA A 69 18.83 -1.51 -11.90
CA ALA A 69 18.28 -0.20 -11.55
C ALA A 69 17.65 -0.18 -10.15
N LYS A 70 17.04 -1.30 -9.73
CA LYS A 70 16.51 -1.45 -8.39
C LYS A 70 17.61 -1.52 -7.33
N ASP A 71 18.69 -2.25 -7.60
CA ASP A 71 19.78 -2.45 -6.64
C ASP A 71 20.62 -1.18 -6.48
N ASP A 72 20.79 -0.40 -7.56
CA ASP A 72 21.51 0.87 -7.57
C ASP A 72 20.67 2.06 -7.01
N ASP A 73 19.39 1.84 -6.77
CA ASP A 73 18.49 2.91 -6.31
C ASP A 73 18.77 3.35 -4.86
N MET A 74 19.04 4.64 -4.71
CA MET A 74 19.28 5.32 -3.44
C MET A 74 18.11 6.19 -2.96
N VAL A 75 17.09 6.40 -3.81
CA VAL A 75 15.92 7.23 -3.47
C VAL A 75 14.95 6.45 -2.62
N VAL A 76 14.58 5.26 -3.06
CA VAL A 76 13.72 4.36 -2.29
C VAL A 76 14.51 3.67 -1.18
N GLY A 77 15.80 3.46 -1.39
CA GLY A 77 16.68 2.80 -0.42
C GLY A 77 16.50 1.28 -0.38
N SER A 78 17.20 0.66 0.54
CA SER A 78 17.23 -0.80 0.72
C SER A 78 16.90 -1.26 2.14
N ARG A 79 16.79 -0.32 3.11
CA ARG A 79 16.58 -0.65 4.53
C ARG A 79 15.13 -1.03 4.80
N HIS A 80 14.94 -2.14 5.48
CA HIS A 80 13.62 -2.64 5.86
C HIS A 80 13.00 -1.87 7.03
N GLU A 81 11.67 -1.76 7.04
CA GLU A 81 10.87 -1.08 8.08
C GLU A 81 11.19 -1.59 9.51
N VAL A 82 11.46 -2.89 9.66
CA VAL A 82 11.81 -3.49 10.95
C VAL A 82 13.12 -2.93 11.48
N ASP A 83 14.14 -2.80 10.63
CA ASP A 83 15.44 -2.27 11.00
C ASP A 83 15.39 -0.77 11.27
N CYS A 84 14.58 -0.03 10.48
CA CYS A 84 14.34 1.39 10.71
C CYS A 84 13.68 1.67 12.06
N LYS A 85 12.78 0.82 12.51
CA LYS A 85 12.14 0.94 13.82
C LYS A 85 13.08 0.65 14.96
N ARG A 86 14.02 -0.30 14.76
CA ARG A 86 15.01 -0.70 15.80
C ARG A 86 16.12 0.33 15.96
N ASP A 87 16.68 0.78 14.86
CA ASP A 87 17.97 1.49 14.85
C ASP A 87 17.85 2.97 14.46
N GLY A 88 16.64 3.44 14.13
CA GLY A 88 16.38 4.79 13.63
C GLY A 88 16.48 4.92 12.10
N ALA A 89 15.80 5.93 11.57
CA ALA A 89 15.70 6.15 10.11
C ALA A 89 16.94 6.85 9.50
N GLU A 90 17.83 7.39 10.31
CA GLU A 90 19.01 8.15 9.86
C GLU A 90 20.19 7.27 9.42
N GLN A 91 20.05 5.96 9.50
CA GLN A 91 21.13 5.04 9.17
C GLN A 91 21.25 4.76 7.67
N ALA A 92 22.44 4.31 7.26
CA ALA A 92 22.74 3.96 5.88
C ALA A 92 21.72 2.99 5.29
N GLY A 93 21.30 3.24 4.04
CA GLY A 93 20.32 2.45 3.31
C GLY A 93 18.86 2.88 3.53
N ALA A 94 18.56 3.79 4.43
CA ALA A 94 17.27 4.48 4.43
C ALA A 94 17.19 5.32 3.15
N GLY A 95 16.03 5.29 2.50
CA GLY A 95 15.81 6.13 1.33
C GLY A 95 15.58 7.59 1.71
N ARG A 96 15.29 8.43 0.72
CA ARG A 96 14.85 9.80 0.98
C ARG A 96 13.39 9.83 1.45
N PRO A 97 12.98 10.80 2.31
CA PRO A 97 11.58 11.04 2.62
C PRO A 97 10.78 11.30 1.35
N ILE A 98 9.61 10.69 1.25
CA ILE A 98 8.66 10.94 0.17
C ILE A 98 7.35 11.34 0.84
N PRO A 99 7.07 12.65 0.97
CA PRO A 99 5.88 13.15 1.63
C PRO A 99 4.67 12.96 0.72
N ILE A 100 3.70 12.19 1.19
CA ILE A 100 2.40 12.03 0.55
C ILE A 100 1.28 12.42 1.51
N HIS A 101 0.29 13.13 1.01
CA HIS A 101 -0.95 13.37 1.74
C HIS A 101 -1.90 12.22 1.48
N VAL A 102 -2.41 11.63 2.55
CA VAL A 102 -3.38 10.54 2.51
C VAL A 102 -4.63 10.97 3.27
N LEU A 103 -5.74 11.08 2.54
CA LEU A 103 -7.06 11.31 3.11
C LEU A 103 -7.96 10.13 2.77
N VAL A 104 -8.58 9.54 3.80
CA VAL A 104 -9.58 8.47 3.64
C VAL A 104 -10.82 8.83 4.45
N ARG A 105 -11.99 8.77 3.81
CA ARG A 105 -13.28 9.04 4.46
C ARG A 105 -14.34 8.02 4.07
N GLU A 106 -15.29 7.78 4.96
CA GLU A 106 -16.47 6.99 4.63
C GLU A 106 -17.34 7.75 3.63
N LYS A 107 -17.77 7.06 2.56
CA LYS A 107 -18.47 7.70 1.43
C LYS A 107 -19.84 8.27 1.82
N ARG A 108 -20.57 7.60 2.69
CA ARG A 108 -21.94 7.98 3.06
C ARG A 108 -21.98 9.10 4.09
N SER A 109 -21.23 8.95 5.18
CA SER A 109 -21.25 9.91 6.30
C SER A 109 -20.26 11.04 6.13
N GLY A 110 -19.24 10.89 5.28
CA GLY A 110 -18.10 11.80 5.20
C GLY A 110 -17.13 11.69 6.37
N THR A 111 -17.35 10.74 7.29
CA THR A 111 -16.50 10.55 8.47
C THR A 111 -15.05 10.29 8.06
N LEU A 112 -14.12 11.08 8.58
CA LEU A 112 -12.70 10.94 8.34
C LEU A 112 -12.15 9.70 9.07
N MET A 113 -11.51 8.82 8.32
CA MET A 113 -10.79 7.67 8.84
C MET A 113 -9.30 7.97 8.97
N LEU A 114 -8.76 8.76 8.06
CA LEU A 114 -7.39 9.23 8.06
C LEU A 114 -7.31 10.56 7.30
N ASP A 115 -6.54 11.50 7.83
CA ASP A 115 -6.15 12.74 7.13
C ASP A 115 -4.79 13.15 7.66
N LYS A 116 -3.73 12.82 6.93
CA LYS A 116 -2.38 13.19 7.34
C LYS A 116 -1.36 13.17 6.20
N VAL A 117 -0.28 13.91 6.40
CA VAL A 117 0.96 13.76 5.63
C VAL A 117 1.79 12.65 6.22
N VAL A 118 2.29 11.78 5.37
CA VAL A 118 3.13 10.64 5.72
C VAL A 118 4.45 10.75 4.98
N ASP A 119 5.54 10.77 5.70
CA ASP A 119 6.88 10.63 5.15
C ASP A 119 7.25 9.13 5.12
N THR A 120 7.27 8.57 3.92
CA THR A 120 7.68 7.18 3.75
C THR A 120 9.19 7.10 3.59
N LEU A 121 9.86 6.22 4.36
CA LEU A 121 11.33 6.13 4.36
C LEU A 121 11.85 4.73 4.04
N CYS A 122 11.32 3.72 4.71
CA CYS A 122 11.90 2.39 4.70
C CYS A 122 11.01 1.42 3.93
N ILE A 123 11.64 0.42 3.28
CA ILE A 123 10.88 -0.58 2.53
C ILE A 123 10.13 -1.52 3.47
N SER A 124 8.89 -1.79 3.16
CA SER A 124 8.03 -2.75 3.88
C SER A 124 8.10 -4.14 3.27
N ASP A 125 8.32 -4.22 1.96
CA ASP A 125 8.38 -5.48 1.20
C ASP A 125 8.98 -5.21 -0.21
N GLY A 126 9.20 -6.27 -1.00
CA GLY A 126 9.66 -6.14 -2.37
C GLY A 126 9.73 -7.47 -3.11
N THR A 127 9.91 -7.35 -4.44
CA THR A 127 10.17 -8.47 -5.34
C THR A 127 11.44 -8.19 -6.14
N SER A 128 11.75 -9.02 -7.14
CA SER A 128 12.91 -8.82 -8.02
C SER A 128 12.96 -7.43 -8.68
N LEU A 129 11.82 -6.86 -9.04
CA LEU A 129 11.71 -5.56 -9.74
C LEU A 129 10.91 -4.50 -8.97
N VAL A 130 10.44 -4.79 -7.76
CA VAL A 130 9.57 -3.87 -7.01
C VAL A 130 10.13 -3.65 -5.62
N LYS A 131 10.19 -2.39 -5.17
CA LYS A 131 10.30 -2.01 -3.77
C LYS A 131 8.94 -1.46 -3.30
N GLN A 132 8.61 -1.66 -2.02
CA GLN A 132 7.35 -1.17 -1.44
C GLN A 132 7.63 -0.44 -0.15
N ARG A 133 6.93 0.68 0.07
CA ARG A 133 6.94 1.42 1.33
C ARG A 133 5.53 1.52 1.87
N ARG A 134 5.34 1.26 3.15
CA ARG A 134 4.05 1.41 3.79
C ARG A 134 3.75 2.89 4.05
N ALA A 135 2.66 3.38 3.47
CA ALA A 135 2.20 4.73 3.66
C ALA A 135 1.23 4.85 4.84
N ALA A 136 0.29 3.89 4.98
CA ALA A 136 -0.66 3.93 6.07
C ALA A 136 -1.15 2.54 6.48
N ARG A 137 -1.58 2.46 7.73
CA ARG A 137 -2.38 1.37 8.28
C ARG A 137 -3.77 1.93 8.59
N LEU A 138 -4.81 1.29 8.06
CA LEU A 138 -6.19 1.71 8.14
C LEU A 138 -7.04 0.61 8.81
N GLU A 139 -7.69 0.94 9.91
CA GLU A 139 -8.71 0.09 10.52
C GLU A 139 -10.06 0.49 9.92
N LEU A 140 -10.55 -0.27 8.96
CA LEU A 140 -11.80 0.03 8.27
C LEU A 140 -12.88 -0.97 8.66
N ALA A 141 -14.07 -0.48 8.96
CA ALA A 141 -15.27 -1.29 9.02
C ALA A 141 -15.71 -1.73 7.61
N ARG A 142 -16.62 -2.69 7.54
CA ARG A 142 -17.27 -3.00 6.26
C ARG A 142 -18.04 -1.78 5.78
N GLY A 143 -17.74 -1.28 4.57
CA GLY A 143 -18.36 -0.07 4.05
C GLY A 143 -17.76 0.40 2.73
N ASP A 144 -18.28 1.51 2.24
CA ASP A 144 -17.81 2.19 1.05
C ASP A 144 -17.04 3.45 1.44
N TYR A 145 -15.89 3.68 0.82
CA TYR A 145 -14.91 4.70 1.19
C TYR A 145 -14.42 5.45 -0.04
N ILE A 146 -13.87 6.63 0.22
CA ILE A 146 -13.14 7.44 -0.76
C ILE A 146 -11.75 7.67 -0.20
N ALA A 147 -10.72 7.32 -0.98
CA ALA A 147 -9.33 7.70 -0.73
C ALA A 147 -8.93 8.82 -1.69
N GLU A 148 -8.28 9.84 -1.16
CA GLU A 148 -7.57 10.85 -1.91
C GLU A 148 -6.09 10.77 -1.51
N ILE A 149 -5.21 10.58 -2.51
CA ILE A 149 -3.78 10.41 -2.28
C ILE A 149 -3.05 11.38 -3.19
N ARG A 150 -2.13 12.17 -2.61
CA ARG A 150 -1.43 13.24 -3.32
C ARG A 150 0.05 13.24 -2.96
N ASN A 151 0.89 13.28 -3.97
CA ASN A 151 2.31 13.57 -3.82
C ASN A 151 2.51 15.06 -3.52
N LEU A 152 3.21 15.41 -2.44
CA LEU A 152 3.37 16.80 -2.06
C LEU A 152 4.58 17.46 -2.73
N GLU A 153 5.64 16.70 -2.99
CA GLU A 153 6.90 17.18 -3.51
C GLU A 153 7.38 16.39 -4.72
N SER A 154 7.95 17.05 -5.69
CA SER A 154 8.59 16.40 -6.84
C SER A 154 9.83 15.61 -6.38
N GLN A 155 9.92 14.35 -6.73
CA GLN A 155 11.04 13.46 -6.41
C GLN A 155 11.94 13.28 -7.63
N SER A 156 13.18 13.74 -7.54
CA SER A 156 14.22 13.50 -8.55
C SER A 156 14.88 12.13 -8.32
N GLY A 157 15.46 11.55 -9.40
CA GLY A 157 16.19 10.27 -9.32
C GLY A 157 15.29 9.04 -9.36
N LEU A 158 14.02 9.19 -9.77
CA LEU A 158 13.08 8.11 -10.06
C LEU A 158 12.79 8.01 -11.57
N ASP A 159 13.74 8.42 -12.41
CA ASP A 159 13.57 8.38 -13.86
C ASP A 159 13.42 6.93 -14.34
N GLY A 160 12.39 6.69 -15.14
CA GLY A 160 12.05 5.34 -15.60
C GLY A 160 11.42 4.42 -14.53
N VAL A 161 11.28 4.86 -13.28
CA VAL A 161 10.59 4.12 -12.22
C VAL A 161 9.10 4.47 -12.24
N ARG A 162 8.25 3.47 -12.51
CA ARG A 162 6.80 3.63 -12.41
C ARG A 162 6.39 3.52 -10.96
N THR A 163 5.70 4.53 -10.44
CA THR A 163 5.21 4.55 -9.06
C THR A 163 3.70 4.39 -9.01
N THR A 164 3.25 3.54 -8.10
CA THR A 164 1.82 3.22 -7.93
C THR A 164 1.47 3.09 -6.46
N VAL A 165 0.17 3.16 -6.17
CA VAL A 165 -0.38 2.94 -4.83
C VAL A 165 -1.36 1.77 -4.87
N SER A 166 -1.28 0.93 -3.85
CA SER A 166 -2.21 -0.20 -3.66
C SER A 166 -2.73 -0.24 -2.23
N LEU A 167 -3.97 -0.66 -2.06
CA LEU A 167 -4.60 -0.87 -0.76
C LEU A 167 -5.05 -2.33 -0.64
N PHE A 168 -4.52 -3.05 0.34
CA PHE A 168 -4.83 -4.46 0.52
C PHE A 168 -4.92 -4.87 1.99
N SER A 169 -5.52 -6.00 2.25
CA SER A 169 -5.62 -6.57 3.58
C SER A 169 -4.33 -7.31 3.95
N GLY A 170 -3.78 -7.05 5.14
CA GLY A 170 -2.49 -7.53 5.61
C GLY A 170 -2.39 -9.02 5.90
N MET A 171 -2.78 -9.89 4.98
CA MET A 171 -2.33 -11.27 4.98
C MET A 171 -1.56 -11.54 3.68
N ARG A 172 -0.29 -11.13 3.67
CA ARG A 172 0.71 -11.82 2.86
C ARG A 172 1.35 -12.88 3.76
N LYS A 173 1.21 -14.14 3.36
CA LYS A 173 2.09 -15.19 3.83
C LYS A 173 3.39 -15.08 3.08
#